data_a259a7180f1545bee24bf0ce802ae270
#
_entry.id   a259a7180f1545bee24bf0ce802ae270
#
_cell.length_a   1.000
_cell.length_b   1.000
_cell.length_c   1.000
_cell.angle_alpha   90.00
_cell.angle_beta   90.00
_cell.angle_gamma   90.00
#
_symmetry.space_group_name_H-M   'P 1'
#
loop_
_entity.id
_entity.type
_entity.pdbx_description
1 polymer ?
#
loop_
_entity_poly.entity_id
_entity_poly.type
_entity_poly.pdbx_seq_one_letter_code
_entity_poly.pdbx_strand_id
1 'polypeptide(L)'
;MRMVSIASGSSGNCIYIGSDSTHLLVDAGISNKRIQQGLNEIGLTGNDVNGILITHEHSDHIKGLGVLSRKYEIPIYGTRETLDEIAAAGSLGKFDKGLLTPVCPDLDFMVGDLTVKPFKIDHDAANPVAYRVQNGEKSVAVATDMGHFDQYIICLLYTSPSPRDTERSRMPSSA
;
A
#
# COMPACT_ATOMS: atom_id res chain seq x y z
N MET A 1 13.78 0.33 8.82
CA MET A 1 12.61 0.39 7.92
C MET A 1 12.87 1.43 6.83
N ARG A 2 12.49 1.16 5.58
CA ARG A 2 12.69 2.01 4.39
C ARG A 2 11.36 2.15 3.65
N MET A 3 11.06 3.35 3.15
CA MET A 3 9.91 3.62 2.28
C MET A 3 10.39 4.31 1.00
N VAL A 4 9.85 3.90 -0.15
CA VAL A 4 10.17 4.48 -1.46
C VAL A 4 8.90 4.59 -2.30
N SER A 5 8.59 5.77 -2.79
CA SER A 5 7.53 5.95 -3.78
C SER A 5 8.06 5.56 -5.17
N ILE A 6 7.62 4.41 -5.68
CA ILE A 6 7.93 3.96 -7.05
C ILE A 6 7.08 4.75 -8.05
N ALA A 7 5.81 4.99 -7.69
CA ALA A 7 4.91 5.87 -8.44
C ALA A 7 3.83 6.42 -7.50
N SER A 8 3.40 7.66 -7.75
CA SER A 8 2.28 8.29 -7.03
C SER A 8 1.59 9.30 -7.94
N GLY A 9 0.28 9.18 -8.08
CA GLY A 9 -0.58 10.07 -8.85
C GLY A 9 -1.62 9.34 -9.67
N SER A 10 -2.47 10.08 -10.36
CA SER A 10 -3.60 9.57 -11.17
C SER A 10 -3.23 8.60 -12.30
N SER A 11 -1.96 8.47 -12.64
CA SER A 11 -1.48 7.51 -13.63
C SER A 11 -1.07 6.15 -13.04
N GLY A 12 -1.13 6.02 -11.73
CA GLY A 12 -0.92 4.80 -10.98
C GLY A 12 -0.03 4.97 -9.74
N ASN A 13 -0.39 4.24 -8.70
CA ASN A 13 0.22 4.27 -7.38
C ASN A 13 0.96 2.96 -7.09
N CYS A 14 2.15 3.05 -6.54
CA CYS A 14 2.93 1.92 -6.07
C CYS A 14 3.99 2.42 -5.10
N ILE A 15 3.88 2.04 -3.83
CA ILE A 15 4.79 2.46 -2.77
C ILE A 15 5.43 1.23 -2.16
N TYR A 16 6.75 1.22 -2.08
CA TYR A 16 7.51 0.19 -1.39
C TYR A 16 7.69 0.56 0.09
N ILE A 17 7.49 -0.42 0.97
CA ILE A 17 7.83 -0.35 2.40
C ILE A 17 8.53 -1.64 2.79
N GLY A 18 9.66 -1.56 3.50
CA GLY A 18 10.36 -2.76 3.94
C GLY A 18 11.25 -2.57 5.16
N SER A 19 11.51 -3.67 5.83
CA SER A 19 12.58 -3.85 6.80
C SER A 19 13.83 -4.41 6.10
N ASP A 20 14.75 -4.99 6.87
CA ASP A 20 15.90 -5.69 6.33
C ASP A 20 15.54 -7.10 5.83
N SER A 21 14.39 -7.65 6.23
CA SER A 21 13.96 -9.03 5.93
C SER A 21 12.58 -9.14 5.26
N THR A 22 11.75 -8.10 5.31
CA THR A 22 10.37 -8.14 4.78
C THR A 22 10.12 -6.94 3.86
N HIS A 23 9.56 -7.22 2.68
CA HIS A 23 9.36 -6.25 1.61
C HIS A 23 7.90 -6.24 1.17
N LEU A 24 7.24 -5.09 1.28
CA LEU A 24 5.84 -4.89 0.94
C LEU A 24 5.69 -3.86 -0.20
N LEU A 25 4.68 -4.05 -1.02
CA LEU A 25 4.16 -3.01 -1.89
C LEU A 25 2.80 -2.54 -1.35
N VAL A 26 2.58 -1.25 -1.32
CA VAL A 26 1.25 -0.66 -1.16
C VAL A 26 0.81 -0.22 -2.54
N ASP A 27 -0.24 -0.87 -3.03
CA ASP A 27 -0.77 -0.79 -4.38
C ASP A 27 0.20 -1.26 -5.50
N ALA A 28 -0.36 -1.61 -6.64
CA ALA A 28 0.33 -2.05 -7.84
C ALA A 28 -0.32 -1.41 -9.09
N GLY A 29 -0.56 -0.09 -9.04
CA GLY A 29 -1.33 0.66 -10.02
C GLY A 29 -0.61 0.97 -11.33
N ILE A 30 0.66 0.62 -11.45
CA ILE A 30 1.48 0.79 -12.66
C ILE A 30 1.83 -0.56 -13.29
N SER A 31 2.35 -0.54 -14.52
CA SER A 31 2.74 -1.79 -15.19
C SER A 31 3.81 -2.56 -14.43
N ASN A 32 3.75 -3.90 -14.48
CA ASN A 32 4.76 -4.77 -13.86
C ASN A 32 6.20 -4.38 -14.27
N LYS A 33 6.42 -3.96 -15.52
CA LYS A 33 7.73 -3.48 -15.99
C LYS A 33 8.23 -2.29 -15.16
N ARG A 34 7.38 -1.31 -14.89
CA ARG A 34 7.73 -0.14 -14.07
C ARG A 34 7.93 -0.50 -12.60
N ILE A 35 7.12 -1.43 -12.07
CA ILE A 35 7.30 -1.95 -10.69
C ILE A 35 8.68 -2.60 -10.57
N GLN A 36 9.04 -3.49 -11.53
CA GLN A 36 10.35 -4.15 -11.53
C GLN A 36 11.51 -3.15 -11.65
N GLN A 37 11.36 -2.14 -12.48
CA GLN A 37 12.37 -1.07 -12.59
C GLN A 37 12.56 -0.36 -11.24
N GLY A 38 11.49 0.06 -10.58
CA GLY A 38 11.58 0.73 -9.28
C GLY A 38 12.15 -0.17 -8.18
N LEU A 39 11.80 -1.47 -8.17
CA LEU A 39 12.41 -2.43 -7.25
C LEU A 39 13.91 -2.60 -7.52
N ASN A 40 14.34 -2.70 -8.79
CA ASN A 40 15.74 -2.83 -9.16
C ASN A 40 16.57 -1.60 -8.74
N GLU A 41 16.02 -0.40 -8.80
CA GLU A 41 16.69 0.84 -8.36
C GLU A 41 17.00 0.83 -6.86
N ILE A 42 16.29 0.00 -6.09
CA ILE A 42 16.53 -0.17 -4.65
C ILE A 42 17.20 -1.49 -4.30
N GLY A 43 17.66 -2.24 -5.31
CA GLY A 43 18.40 -3.50 -5.16
C GLY A 43 17.52 -4.73 -4.95
N LEU A 44 16.22 -4.65 -5.26
CA LEU A 44 15.24 -5.72 -5.08
C LEU A 44 14.64 -6.18 -6.41
N THR A 45 13.98 -7.32 -6.37
CA THR A 45 13.19 -7.89 -7.47
C THR A 45 11.80 -8.27 -6.98
N GLY A 46 10.90 -8.68 -7.88
CA GLY A 46 9.60 -9.16 -7.48
C GLY A 46 9.63 -10.44 -6.63
N ASN A 47 10.72 -11.22 -6.69
CA ASN A 47 10.88 -12.41 -5.85
C ASN A 47 11.15 -12.07 -4.37
N ASP A 48 11.60 -10.86 -4.10
CA ASP A 48 11.88 -10.40 -2.73
C ASP A 48 10.63 -9.86 -2.04
N VAL A 49 9.55 -9.60 -2.80
CA VAL A 49 8.31 -9.02 -2.26
C VAL A 49 7.50 -10.09 -1.52
N ASN A 50 7.23 -9.83 -0.26
CA ASN A 50 6.51 -10.74 0.65
C ASN A 50 4.99 -10.50 0.70
N GLY A 51 4.52 -9.37 0.21
CA GLY A 51 3.09 -9.06 0.18
C GLY A 51 2.77 -7.78 -0.57
N ILE A 52 1.55 -7.72 -1.09
CA ILE A 52 0.98 -6.52 -1.72
C ILE A 52 -0.25 -6.11 -0.90
N LEU A 53 -0.23 -4.91 -0.35
CA LEU A 53 -1.32 -4.29 0.39
C LEU A 53 -2.13 -3.45 -0.59
N ILE A 54 -3.40 -3.77 -0.79
CA ILE A 54 -4.28 -3.01 -1.70
C ILE A 54 -5.16 -2.08 -0.90
N THR A 55 -5.09 -0.79 -1.23
CA THR A 55 -5.92 0.24 -0.58
C THR A 55 -7.36 0.16 -1.03
N HIS A 56 -7.59 0.03 -2.34
CA HIS A 56 -8.90 -0.12 -2.97
C HIS A 56 -8.78 -0.61 -4.42
N GLU A 57 -9.91 -0.91 -5.08
CA GLU A 57 -9.97 -1.62 -6.36
C GLU A 57 -9.82 -0.77 -7.62
N HIS A 58 -9.61 0.54 -7.53
CA HIS A 58 -9.48 1.38 -8.72
C HIS A 58 -8.26 1.01 -9.58
N SER A 59 -8.39 1.20 -10.89
CA SER A 59 -7.42 0.71 -11.88
C SER A 59 -6.00 1.25 -11.69
N ASP A 60 -5.87 2.48 -11.21
CA ASP A 60 -4.59 3.14 -10.91
C ASP A 60 -3.97 2.67 -9.57
N HIS A 61 -4.60 1.69 -8.90
CA HIS A 61 -4.08 0.98 -7.73
C HIS A 61 -3.82 -0.50 -7.99
N ILE A 62 -4.45 -1.10 -9.02
CA ILE A 62 -4.39 -2.55 -9.25
C ILE A 62 -3.89 -2.97 -10.63
N LYS A 63 -3.66 -2.06 -11.57
CA LYS A 63 -3.37 -2.34 -12.99
C LYS A 63 -2.25 -3.38 -13.22
N GLY A 64 -1.21 -3.37 -12.43
CA GLY A 64 -0.07 -4.31 -12.51
C GLY A 64 -0.26 -5.59 -11.72
N LEU A 65 -1.26 -5.63 -10.83
CA LEU A 65 -1.44 -6.68 -9.83
C LEU A 65 -1.52 -8.08 -10.44
N GLY A 66 -2.35 -8.26 -11.49
CA GLY A 66 -2.56 -9.56 -12.10
C GLY A 66 -1.29 -10.17 -12.73
N VAL A 67 -0.43 -9.34 -13.34
CA VAL A 67 0.85 -9.82 -13.89
C VAL A 67 1.84 -10.12 -12.77
N LEU A 68 1.90 -9.24 -11.78
CA LEU A 68 2.81 -9.38 -10.63
C LEU A 68 2.50 -10.65 -9.83
N SER A 69 1.22 -10.88 -9.50
CA SER A 69 0.80 -12.06 -8.73
C SER A 69 1.05 -13.36 -9.48
N ARG A 70 0.73 -13.45 -10.79
CA ARG A 70 0.99 -14.66 -11.59
C ARG A 70 2.47 -15.01 -11.71
N LYS A 71 3.33 -14.00 -11.74
CA LYS A 71 4.76 -14.21 -11.96
C LYS A 71 5.51 -14.59 -10.70
N TYR A 72 5.09 -14.06 -9.56
CA TYR A 72 5.85 -14.16 -8.31
C TYR A 72 5.06 -14.81 -7.17
N GLU A 73 3.77 -15.13 -7.39
CA GLU A 73 2.88 -15.79 -6.41
C GLU A 73 2.81 -15.05 -5.06
N ILE A 74 2.82 -13.70 -5.12
CA ILE A 74 2.86 -12.85 -3.93
C ILE A 74 1.46 -12.78 -3.29
N PRO A 75 1.33 -12.97 -1.96
CA PRO A 75 0.08 -12.76 -1.24
C PRO A 75 -0.44 -11.33 -1.39
N ILE A 76 -1.76 -11.20 -1.57
CA ILE A 76 -2.45 -9.93 -1.78
C ILE A 76 -3.39 -9.70 -0.59
N TYR A 77 -3.18 -8.62 0.12
CA TYR A 77 -3.95 -8.22 1.30
C TYR A 77 -4.86 -7.04 0.96
N GLY A 78 -6.11 -7.11 1.36
CA GLY A 78 -7.09 -6.04 1.18
C GLY A 78 -8.35 -6.33 1.99
N THR A 79 -9.28 -5.37 2.09
CA THR A 79 -10.59 -5.67 2.66
C THR A 79 -11.31 -6.70 1.81
N ARG A 80 -12.23 -7.47 2.42
CA ARG A 80 -12.96 -8.51 1.69
C ARG A 80 -13.68 -7.94 0.48
N GLU A 81 -14.35 -6.82 0.65
CA GLU A 81 -15.13 -6.16 -0.39
C GLU A 81 -14.22 -5.71 -1.56
N THR A 82 -13.09 -5.08 -1.27
CA THR A 82 -12.09 -4.73 -2.27
C THR A 82 -11.56 -5.95 -3.02
N LEU A 83 -11.25 -7.05 -2.31
CA LEU A 83 -10.76 -8.27 -2.94
C LEU A 83 -11.84 -8.97 -3.79
N ASP A 84 -13.09 -8.93 -3.37
CA ASP A 84 -14.22 -9.49 -4.12
C ASP A 84 -14.44 -8.72 -5.44
N GLU A 85 -14.38 -7.38 -5.42
CA GLU A 85 -14.42 -6.54 -6.62
C GLU A 85 -13.25 -6.83 -7.57
N ILE A 86 -12.05 -6.95 -7.05
CA ILE A 86 -10.85 -7.34 -7.82
C ILE A 86 -11.04 -8.72 -8.48
N ALA A 87 -11.58 -9.68 -7.73
CA ALA A 87 -11.81 -11.04 -8.23
C ALA A 87 -12.93 -11.11 -9.28
N ALA A 88 -13.92 -10.20 -9.19
CA ALA A 88 -15.05 -10.10 -10.12
C ALA A 88 -14.71 -9.33 -11.40
N ALA A 89 -13.86 -8.32 -11.34
CA ALA A 89 -13.60 -7.37 -12.43
C ALA A 89 -13.02 -8.00 -13.71
N GLY A 90 -12.44 -9.20 -13.66
CA GLY A 90 -11.87 -9.89 -14.84
C GLY A 90 -10.70 -9.16 -15.52
N SER A 91 -10.48 -7.88 -15.19
CA SER A 91 -9.48 -6.99 -15.81
C SER A 91 -8.04 -7.41 -15.55
N LEU A 92 -7.81 -8.15 -14.46
CA LEU A 92 -6.48 -8.62 -14.06
C LEU A 92 -6.08 -9.94 -14.75
N GLY A 93 -6.98 -10.53 -15.56
CA GLY A 93 -6.80 -11.83 -16.17
C GLY A 93 -6.85 -12.96 -15.13
N LYS A 94 -6.46 -14.16 -15.54
CA LYS A 94 -6.43 -15.32 -14.64
C LYS A 94 -5.29 -15.18 -13.62
N PHE A 95 -5.59 -15.25 -12.34
CA PHE A 95 -4.61 -15.32 -11.25
C PHE A 95 -5.13 -16.28 -10.17
N ASP A 96 -4.26 -16.74 -9.30
CA ASP A 96 -4.65 -17.64 -8.22
C ASP A 96 -5.39 -16.84 -7.13
N LYS A 97 -6.69 -17.13 -6.98
CA LYS A 97 -7.52 -16.54 -5.92
C LYS A 97 -7.07 -16.96 -4.51
N GLY A 98 -6.31 -18.04 -4.38
CA GLY A 98 -5.71 -18.49 -3.12
C GLY A 98 -4.67 -17.51 -2.56
N LEU A 99 -4.18 -16.57 -3.39
CA LEU A 99 -3.29 -15.50 -2.95
C LEU A 99 -4.04 -14.33 -2.26
N LEU A 100 -5.36 -14.26 -2.38
CA LEU A 100 -6.18 -13.21 -1.77
C LEU A 100 -6.35 -13.47 -0.27
N THR A 101 -5.86 -12.57 0.55
CA THR A 101 -5.92 -12.65 2.01
C THR A 101 -6.73 -11.46 2.54
N PRO A 102 -8.00 -11.69 2.94
CA PRO A 102 -8.83 -10.63 3.51
C PRO A 102 -8.28 -10.12 4.84
N VAL A 103 -8.26 -8.80 5.00
CA VAL A 103 -7.93 -8.12 6.25
C VAL A 103 -9.12 -7.31 6.75
N CYS A 104 -9.18 -7.07 8.06
CA CYS A 104 -10.20 -6.26 8.68
C CYS A 104 -9.64 -4.89 9.06
N PRO A 105 -10.32 -3.77 8.72
CA PRO A 105 -9.95 -2.47 9.23
C PRO A 105 -9.79 -2.47 10.75
N ASP A 106 -8.80 -1.74 11.24
CA ASP A 106 -8.45 -1.57 12.66
C ASP A 106 -7.90 -2.81 13.38
N LEU A 107 -7.80 -3.95 12.70
CA LEU A 107 -7.14 -5.14 13.24
C LEU A 107 -5.74 -5.28 12.65
N ASP A 108 -4.75 -5.31 13.53
CA ASP A 108 -3.36 -5.52 13.16
C ASP A 108 -3.13 -6.95 12.67
N PHE A 109 -2.28 -7.09 11.66
CA PHE A 109 -1.77 -8.40 11.21
C PHE A 109 -0.27 -8.33 10.91
N MET A 110 0.36 -9.49 10.80
CA MET A 110 1.79 -9.59 10.58
C MET A 110 2.10 -10.05 9.16
N VAL A 111 3.09 -9.42 8.53
CA VAL A 111 3.78 -9.97 7.35
C VAL A 111 5.27 -9.97 7.68
N GLY A 112 5.85 -11.15 7.83
CA GLY A 112 7.23 -11.27 8.31
C GLY A 112 7.43 -10.59 9.67
N ASP A 113 8.37 -9.66 9.73
CA ASP A 113 8.69 -8.85 10.92
C ASP A 113 7.96 -7.47 10.95
N LEU A 114 7.05 -7.24 10.02
CA LEU A 114 6.27 -6.02 9.94
C LEU A 114 4.87 -6.20 10.51
N THR A 115 4.46 -5.31 11.41
CA THR A 115 3.06 -5.19 11.86
C THR A 115 2.34 -4.23 10.93
N VAL A 116 1.22 -4.66 10.37
CA VAL A 116 0.41 -3.88 9.43
C VAL A 116 -0.96 -3.62 10.03
N LYS A 117 -1.35 -2.35 10.09
CA LYS A 117 -2.69 -1.90 10.50
C LYS A 117 -3.40 -1.27 9.32
N PRO A 118 -4.45 -1.91 8.76
CA PRO A 118 -5.37 -1.26 7.86
C PRO A 118 -6.30 -0.34 8.66
N PHE A 119 -6.64 0.84 8.12
CA PHE A 119 -7.63 1.72 8.72
C PHE A 119 -8.49 2.38 7.63
N LYS A 120 -9.77 2.58 7.95
CA LYS A 120 -10.72 3.12 6.99
C LYS A 120 -10.38 4.53 6.55
N ILE A 121 -10.62 4.80 5.27
CA ILE A 121 -10.59 6.14 4.69
C ILE A 121 -11.90 6.42 3.96
N ASP A 122 -12.22 7.69 3.79
CA ASP A 122 -13.39 8.13 3.02
C ASP A 122 -13.00 8.30 1.55
N HIS A 123 -13.51 7.39 0.70
CA HIS A 123 -13.27 7.38 -0.74
C HIS A 123 -14.38 6.60 -1.45
N ASP A 124 -14.62 6.90 -2.74
CA ASP A 124 -15.61 6.24 -3.57
C ASP A 124 -15.10 4.88 -4.08
N ALA A 125 -15.11 3.88 -3.18
CA ALA A 125 -14.68 2.51 -3.42
C ALA A 125 -15.43 1.53 -2.50
N ALA A 126 -15.28 0.21 -2.72
CA ALA A 126 -16.07 -0.81 -2.02
C ALA A 126 -15.86 -0.81 -0.50
N ASN A 127 -14.62 -0.80 -0.02
CA ASN A 127 -14.26 -0.65 1.40
C ASN A 127 -12.80 -0.18 1.50
N PRO A 128 -12.54 1.09 1.18
CA PRO A 128 -11.18 1.60 1.03
C PRO A 128 -10.48 1.73 2.38
N VAL A 129 -9.17 1.42 2.38
CA VAL A 129 -8.31 1.50 3.56
C VAL A 129 -6.98 2.17 3.21
N ALA A 130 -6.41 2.80 4.23
CA ALA A 130 -5.00 3.15 4.27
C ALA A 130 -4.25 2.16 5.16
N TYR A 131 -2.93 2.17 5.12
CA TYR A 131 -2.10 1.24 5.88
C TYR A 131 -1.07 1.98 6.72
N ARG A 132 -0.95 1.59 7.99
CA ARG A 132 0.19 1.88 8.83
C ARG A 132 1.03 0.62 8.97
N VAL A 133 2.32 0.73 8.69
CA VAL A 133 3.29 -0.36 8.79
C VAL A 133 4.32 -0.01 9.86
N GLN A 134 4.56 -0.92 10.78
CA GLN A 134 5.44 -0.72 11.93
C GLN A 134 6.49 -1.82 12.03
N ASN A 135 7.72 -1.42 12.39
CA ASN A 135 8.81 -2.32 12.76
C ASN A 135 9.50 -1.74 14.02
N GLY A 136 9.29 -2.37 15.17
CA GLY A 136 9.74 -1.83 16.45
C GLY A 136 9.16 -0.44 16.70
N GLU A 137 10.03 0.54 16.96
CA GLU A 137 9.64 1.93 17.23
C GLU A 137 9.39 2.75 15.95
N LYS A 138 9.75 2.22 14.77
CA LYS A 138 9.59 2.92 13.49
C LYS A 138 8.26 2.57 12.86
N SER A 139 7.51 3.57 12.44
CA SER A 139 6.28 3.37 11.67
C SER A 139 6.17 4.34 10.51
N VAL A 140 5.49 3.91 9.46
CA VAL A 140 5.08 4.73 8.33
C VAL A 140 3.62 4.48 8.03
N ALA A 141 2.91 5.51 7.56
CA ALA A 141 1.55 5.37 7.08
C ALA A 141 1.48 5.80 5.61
N VAL A 142 0.71 5.05 4.83
CA VAL A 142 0.37 5.37 3.44
C VAL A 142 -1.13 5.52 3.35
N ALA A 143 -1.55 6.73 3.03
CA ALA A 143 -2.94 7.07 2.78
C ALA A 143 -3.01 7.82 1.45
N THR A 144 -3.68 7.21 0.48
CA THR A 144 -3.94 7.76 -0.85
C THR A 144 -5.43 8.01 -1.01
N ASP A 145 -5.79 8.95 -1.87
CA ASP A 145 -7.18 9.20 -2.30
C ASP A 145 -8.19 9.44 -1.14
N MET A 146 -7.73 10.08 -0.07
CA MET A 146 -8.60 10.49 1.01
C MET A 146 -9.48 11.67 0.58
N GLY A 147 -10.79 11.46 0.52
CA GLY A 147 -11.77 12.53 0.27
C GLY A 147 -11.96 13.41 1.48
N HIS A 148 -11.95 12.83 2.67
CA HIS A 148 -12.07 13.51 3.96
C HIS A 148 -11.21 12.84 5.02
N PHE A 149 -10.78 13.58 6.05
CA PHE A 149 -10.07 13.03 7.20
C PHE A 149 -10.62 13.60 8.50
N ASP A 150 -10.77 12.74 9.48
CA ASP A 150 -11.25 13.07 10.81
C ASP A 150 -10.13 13.00 11.87
N GLN A 151 -10.49 13.24 13.13
CA GLN A 151 -9.56 13.20 14.25
C GLN A 151 -8.90 11.83 14.42
N TYR A 152 -9.59 10.74 14.06
CA TYR A 152 -9.07 9.39 14.13
C TYR A 152 -7.92 9.18 13.13
N ILE A 153 -8.11 9.57 11.87
CA ILE A 153 -7.07 9.52 10.83
C ILE A 153 -5.87 10.41 11.21
N ILE A 154 -6.16 11.61 11.73
CA ILE A 154 -5.10 12.51 12.22
C ILE A 154 -4.24 11.83 13.29
N CYS A 155 -4.87 11.17 14.28
CA CYS A 155 -4.14 10.44 15.32
C CYS A 155 -3.26 9.34 14.73
N LEU A 156 -3.77 8.55 13.78
CA LEU A 156 -3.00 7.47 13.14
C LEU A 156 -1.81 8.00 12.33
N LEU A 157 -1.98 9.11 11.62
CA LEU A 157 -0.93 9.74 10.83
C LEU A 157 0.08 10.48 11.72
N TYR A 158 -0.37 11.13 12.79
CA TYR A 158 0.49 11.93 13.68
C TYR A 158 1.53 11.09 14.44
N THR A 159 1.20 9.84 14.75
CA THR A 159 2.14 8.90 15.38
C THR A 159 3.17 8.31 14.39
N SER A 160 3.10 8.70 13.12
CA SER A 160 4.01 8.28 12.05
C SER A 160 4.58 9.52 11.37
N PRO A 161 5.65 10.14 11.89
CA PRO A 161 6.20 11.37 11.33
C PRO A 161 6.57 11.18 9.86
N SER A 162 5.96 12.00 9.00
CA SER A 162 6.18 12.01 7.55
C SER A 162 7.25 13.04 7.19
N PRO A 163 8.10 12.80 6.19
CA PRO A 163 9.00 13.81 5.65
C PRO A 163 8.30 15.12 5.24
N ARG A 164 7.03 15.05 4.83
CA ARG A 164 6.23 16.24 4.49
C ARG A 164 5.82 17.07 5.72
N ASP A 165 5.66 16.45 6.88
CA ASP A 165 5.31 17.17 8.12
C ASP A 165 6.49 18.00 8.61
N THR A 166 7.72 17.56 8.37
CA THR A 166 8.93 18.31 8.72
C THR A 166 9.17 19.51 7.81
N GLU A 167 8.68 19.52 6.57
CA GLU A 167 8.78 20.66 5.67
C GLU A 167 7.77 21.77 6.00
N ARG A 168 6.55 21.42 6.42
CA ARG A 168 5.53 22.42 6.82
C ARG A 168 5.90 23.18 8.10
N SER A 169 6.59 22.53 9.02
CA SER A 169 7.03 23.19 10.26
C SER A 169 8.17 24.22 10.06
N ARG A 170 8.74 24.33 8.86
CA ARG A 170 9.81 25.28 8.51
C ARG A 170 9.36 26.52 7.76
N MET A 171 8.05 26.72 7.55
CA MET A 171 7.59 27.99 6.99
C MET A 171 7.70 29.07 8.08
N PRO A 172 8.49 30.13 7.88
CA PRO A 172 8.52 31.24 8.80
C PRO A 172 7.13 31.90 8.81
N SER A 173 6.59 32.12 10.01
CA SER A 173 5.43 32.98 10.17
C SER A 173 5.80 34.38 9.64
N SER A 174 5.25 34.71 8.48
CA SER A 174 5.35 36.11 7.99
C SER A 174 4.68 37.02 8.97
N ALA A 175 5.47 37.94 9.51
CA ALA A 175 5.03 39.03 10.34
C ALA A 175 4.09 39.97 9.56
#